data_37d3bccb190079809a4bd4527cc9bbdc
#
_entry.id   37d3bccb190079809a4bd4527cc9bbdc
#
_cell.length_a   1.000
_cell.length_b   1.000
_cell.length_c   1.000
_cell.angle_alpha   90.00
_cell.angle_beta   90.00
_cell.angle_gamma   90.00
#
_symmetry.space_group_name_H-M   'P 1'
#
loop_
_entity.id
_entity.type
_entity.pdbx_description
1 polymer ?
#
loop_
_entity_poly.entity_id
_entity_poly.type
_entity_poly.pdbx_seq_one_letter_code
_entity_poly.pdbx_strand_id
1 'polypeptide(L)'
;MKVAIFAGTPKDTDLGYEIIEKNGFIGKKFPLSNSPKEQSKLQYYSKELLEEKFLFFADEALKWGADKFFIYCNSLSSALDFKTLSKKLNIEIITPFDVYEKFSKKYKNIFIMTANAIASYKEDESLNRDSERNIISMGNLSIVEKIEKDIPAKEIIDSLNLSGLFSYINGIKDEKYKIQAIILGCTHFPYLKKELEKLTDIKIIDPGIEMVKLLEK
;
A
#
# COMPACT_ATOMS: atom_id res chain seq x y z
N MET A 1 -14.87 13.42 -11.56
CA MET A 1 -15.18 12.21 -10.75
C MET A 1 -14.76 12.50 -9.32
N LYS A 2 -15.63 12.18 -8.35
CA LYS A 2 -15.40 12.30 -6.92
C LYS A 2 -14.87 10.98 -6.37
N VAL A 3 -13.73 11.00 -5.70
CA VAL A 3 -13.07 9.81 -5.16
C VAL A 3 -12.95 9.92 -3.64
N ALA A 4 -13.51 8.96 -2.93
CA ALA A 4 -13.34 8.86 -1.48
C ALA A 4 -12.07 8.07 -1.15
N ILE A 5 -11.14 8.67 -0.44
CA ILE A 5 -9.85 8.08 -0.08
C ILE A 5 -9.90 7.55 1.34
N PHE A 6 -9.74 6.25 1.48
CA PHE A 6 -9.68 5.56 2.78
C PHE A 6 -8.25 5.11 3.04
N ALA A 7 -7.70 5.48 4.18
CA ALA A 7 -6.38 5.05 4.61
C ALA A 7 -6.31 4.85 6.13
N GLY A 8 -5.15 4.41 6.61
CA GLY A 8 -4.97 4.06 8.01
C GLY A 8 -4.91 5.28 8.93
N THR A 9 -4.09 6.27 8.59
CA THR A 9 -3.86 7.49 9.37
C THR A 9 -4.25 8.74 8.59
N PRO A 10 -4.38 9.92 9.23
CA PRO A 10 -4.53 11.19 8.53
C PRO A 10 -3.39 11.43 7.52
N LYS A 11 -2.12 11.20 7.91
CA LYS A 11 -0.96 11.39 7.03
C LYS A 11 -0.98 10.46 5.81
N ASP A 12 -1.28 9.20 6.03
CA ASP A 12 -1.43 8.20 4.97
C ASP A 12 -2.57 8.60 4.00
N THR A 13 -3.67 9.12 4.56
CA THR A 13 -4.79 9.62 3.76
C THR A 13 -4.42 10.88 2.98
N ASP A 14 -3.56 11.76 3.52
CA ASP A 14 -3.04 12.94 2.83
C ASP A 14 -2.19 12.53 1.61
N LEU A 15 -1.34 11.52 1.75
CA LEU A 15 -0.55 10.99 0.63
C LEU A 15 -1.45 10.44 -0.49
N GLY A 16 -2.50 9.69 -0.13
CA GLY A 16 -3.48 9.22 -1.10
C GLY A 16 -4.27 10.35 -1.76
N TYR A 17 -4.65 11.36 -0.99
CA TYR A 17 -5.34 12.55 -1.49
C TYR A 17 -4.50 13.31 -2.51
N GLU A 18 -3.20 13.52 -2.22
CA GLU A 18 -2.30 14.20 -3.16
C GLU A 18 -2.21 13.49 -4.51
N ILE A 19 -2.18 12.15 -4.49
CA ILE A 19 -2.15 11.37 -5.74
C ILE A 19 -3.44 11.59 -6.53
N ILE A 20 -4.59 11.57 -5.88
CA ILE A 20 -5.91 11.77 -6.51
C ILE A 20 -6.02 13.17 -7.13
N GLU A 21 -5.68 14.22 -6.37
CA GLU A 21 -5.74 15.60 -6.84
C GLU A 21 -4.76 15.88 -7.99
N LYS A 22 -3.53 15.37 -7.91
CA LYS A 22 -2.51 15.50 -8.98
C LYS A 22 -2.95 14.86 -10.29
N ASN A 23 -3.89 13.92 -10.27
CA ASN A 23 -4.44 13.29 -11.46
C ASN A 23 -5.81 13.87 -11.88
N GLY A 24 -6.21 15.01 -11.34
CA GLY A 24 -7.38 15.76 -11.77
C GLY A 24 -8.73 15.26 -11.25
N PHE A 25 -8.73 14.40 -10.23
CA PHE A 25 -9.94 13.94 -9.56
C PHE A 25 -10.25 14.80 -8.33
N ILE A 26 -11.51 14.82 -7.92
CA ILE A 26 -11.96 15.52 -6.70
C ILE A 26 -11.91 14.54 -5.55
N GLY A 27 -10.94 14.70 -4.65
CA GLY A 27 -10.73 13.82 -3.51
C GLY A 27 -11.48 14.27 -2.25
N LYS A 28 -11.83 13.29 -1.38
CA LYS A 28 -12.20 13.53 0.02
C LYS A 28 -11.59 12.46 0.92
N LYS A 29 -11.05 12.88 2.05
CA LYS A 29 -10.27 12.06 2.98
C LYS A 29 -11.16 11.40 4.02
N PHE A 30 -10.94 10.09 4.26
CA PHE A 30 -11.62 9.27 5.27
C PHE A 30 -10.60 8.41 6.02
N PRO A 31 -9.81 8.99 6.96
CA PRO A 31 -8.86 8.21 7.77
C PRO A 31 -9.62 7.31 8.76
N LEU A 32 -9.22 6.02 8.83
CA LEU A 32 -9.85 5.06 9.74
C LEU A 32 -9.32 5.15 11.17
N SER A 33 -8.22 5.84 11.41
CA SER A 33 -7.69 6.11 12.73
C SER A 33 -7.18 7.53 12.83
N ASN A 34 -6.97 8.00 14.06
CA ASN A 34 -6.46 9.37 14.31
C ASN A 34 -4.94 9.40 14.54
N SER A 35 -4.28 8.25 14.59
CA SER A 35 -2.85 8.16 14.87
C SER A 35 -2.26 6.81 14.45
N PRO A 36 -0.91 6.73 14.22
CA PRO A 36 -0.22 5.46 13.96
C PRO A 36 -0.41 4.42 15.07
N LYS A 37 -0.51 4.86 16.33
CA LYS A 37 -0.75 3.98 17.47
C LYS A 37 -2.16 3.35 17.43
N GLU A 38 -3.15 4.10 17.03
CA GLU A 38 -4.51 3.58 16.82
C GLU A 38 -4.55 2.66 15.60
N GLN A 39 -3.93 3.06 14.50
CA GLN A 39 -3.82 2.23 13.29
C GLN A 39 -3.19 0.85 13.59
N SER A 40 -2.12 0.82 14.39
CA SER A 40 -1.49 -0.45 14.78
C SER A 40 -2.44 -1.38 15.53
N LYS A 41 -3.43 -0.83 16.25
CA LYS A 41 -4.46 -1.62 16.93
C LYS A 41 -5.51 -2.18 15.96
N LEU A 42 -5.79 -1.51 14.84
CA LEU A 42 -6.78 -1.97 13.86
C LEU A 42 -6.44 -3.38 13.32
N GLN A 43 -5.16 -3.75 13.30
CA GLN A 43 -4.71 -5.07 12.86
C GLN A 43 -5.14 -6.21 13.81
N TYR A 44 -5.48 -5.87 15.04
CA TYR A 44 -5.93 -6.81 16.06
C TYR A 44 -7.45 -6.77 16.30
N TYR A 45 -8.16 -5.90 15.56
CA TYR A 45 -9.62 -5.88 15.62
C TYR A 45 -10.19 -7.13 14.94
N SER A 46 -11.36 -7.57 15.41
CA SER A 46 -12.10 -8.57 14.67
C SER A 46 -12.49 -8.00 13.28
N LYS A 47 -12.70 -8.90 12.32
CA LYS A 47 -13.10 -8.50 10.97
C LYS A 47 -14.41 -7.69 11.00
N GLU A 48 -15.34 -8.10 11.87
CA GLU A 48 -16.66 -7.49 12.03
C GLU A 48 -16.52 -6.03 12.51
N LEU A 49 -15.71 -5.79 13.55
CA LEU A 49 -15.48 -4.46 14.10
C LEU A 49 -14.80 -3.53 13.09
N LEU A 50 -13.85 -4.06 12.34
CA LEU A 50 -13.17 -3.29 11.30
C LEU A 50 -14.10 -2.98 10.11
N GLU A 51 -14.96 -3.94 9.73
CA GLU A 51 -15.98 -3.74 8.69
C GLU A 51 -17.00 -2.69 9.13
N GLU A 52 -17.50 -2.74 10.38
CA GLU A 52 -18.41 -1.75 10.93
C GLU A 52 -17.80 -0.35 10.87
N LYS A 53 -16.54 -0.20 11.32
CA LYS A 53 -15.82 1.07 11.26
C LYS A 53 -15.67 1.58 9.83
N PHE A 54 -15.33 0.71 8.89
CA PHE A 54 -15.24 1.07 7.47
C PHE A 54 -16.60 1.52 6.92
N LEU A 55 -17.67 0.77 7.21
CA LEU A 55 -19.03 1.06 6.72
C LEU A 55 -19.56 2.40 7.23
N PHE A 56 -19.19 2.81 8.45
CA PHE A 56 -19.53 4.13 8.98
C PHE A 56 -18.99 5.25 8.08
N PHE A 57 -17.69 5.20 7.73
CA PHE A 57 -17.10 6.19 6.83
C PHE A 57 -17.55 6.03 5.38
N ALA A 58 -17.84 4.80 4.94
CA ALA A 58 -18.38 4.53 3.61
C ALA A 58 -19.74 5.20 3.40
N ASP A 59 -20.63 5.18 4.40
CA ASP A 59 -21.92 5.88 4.36
C ASP A 59 -21.73 7.40 4.22
N GLU A 60 -20.78 7.98 4.96
CA GLU A 60 -20.44 9.41 4.81
C GLU A 60 -19.87 9.74 3.42
N ALA A 61 -19.07 8.84 2.85
CA ALA A 61 -18.53 8.99 1.51
C ALA A 61 -19.63 8.92 0.43
N LEU A 62 -20.58 8.02 0.57
CA LEU A 62 -21.74 7.91 -0.30
C LEU A 62 -22.64 9.17 -0.20
N LYS A 63 -22.91 9.67 1.01
CA LYS A 63 -23.65 10.92 1.22
C LYS A 63 -22.95 12.14 0.60
N TRP A 64 -21.62 12.15 0.57
CA TRP A 64 -20.87 13.18 -0.15
C TRP A 64 -21.00 13.06 -1.67
N GLY A 65 -21.46 11.91 -2.17
CA GLY A 65 -21.62 11.62 -3.58
C GLY A 65 -20.33 11.14 -4.24
N ALA A 66 -19.58 10.26 -3.56
CA ALA A 66 -18.42 9.60 -4.14
C ALA A 66 -18.83 8.70 -5.31
N ASP A 67 -18.09 8.79 -6.41
CA ASP A 67 -18.26 7.93 -7.58
C ASP A 67 -17.50 6.61 -7.43
N LYS A 68 -16.34 6.65 -6.77
CA LYS A 68 -15.48 5.48 -6.49
C LYS A 68 -14.80 5.61 -5.12
N PHE A 69 -14.47 4.45 -4.53
CA PHE A 69 -13.64 4.37 -3.32
C PHE A 69 -12.21 3.96 -3.67
N PHE A 70 -11.26 4.62 -3.06
CA PHE A 70 -9.82 4.40 -3.22
C PHE A 70 -9.22 4.02 -1.87
N ILE A 71 -8.94 2.72 -1.69
CA ILE A 71 -8.40 2.21 -0.43
C ILE A 71 -6.88 2.33 -0.46
N TYR A 72 -6.38 3.46 0.00
CA TYR A 72 -4.94 3.74 0.03
C TYR A 72 -4.31 3.20 1.31
N CYS A 73 -4.42 1.88 1.51
CA CYS A 73 -3.88 1.17 2.69
C CYS A 73 -3.81 -0.34 2.44
N ASN A 74 -2.60 -0.90 2.40
CA ASN A 74 -2.40 -2.34 2.21
C ASN A 74 -2.95 -3.16 3.39
N SER A 75 -2.68 -2.74 4.62
CA SER A 75 -3.16 -3.43 5.82
C SER A 75 -4.69 -3.50 5.88
N LEU A 76 -5.37 -2.41 5.55
CA LEU A 76 -6.84 -2.39 5.47
C LEU A 76 -7.34 -3.29 4.33
N SER A 77 -6.70 -3.22 3.19
CA SER A 77 -7.06 -4.00 2.00
C SER A 77 -6.89 -5.51 2.21
N SER A 78 -5.97 -5.91 3.09
CA SER A 78 -5.78 -7.32 3.45
C SER A 78 -6.76 -7.82 4.52
N ALA A 79 -7.34 -6.91 5.31
CA ALA A 79 -8.18 -7.25 6.45
C ALA A 79 -9.67 -7.40 6.10
N LEU A 80 -10.13 -6.72 5.04
CA LEU A 80 -11.52 -6.71 4.60
C LEU A 80 -11.71 -7.30 3.19
N ASP A 81 -12.85 -7.89 2.95
CA ASP A 81 -13.25 -8.37 1.62
C ASP A 81 -13.91 -7.23 0.81
N PHE A 82 -13.07 -6.40 0.20
CA PHE A 82 -13.53 -5.27 -0.60
C PHE A 82 -14.28 -5.67 -1.87
N LYS A 83 -14.11 -6.89 -2.38
CA LYS A 83 -14.92 -7.40 -3.51
C LYS A 83 -16.38 -7.61 -3.09
N THR A 84 -16.61 -8.18 -1.91
CA THR A 84 -17.96 -8.32 -1.34
C THR A 84 -18.54 -6.97 -0.94
N LEU A 85 -17.75 -6.09 -0.32
CA LEU A 85 -18.18 -4.75 0.08
C LEU A 85 -18.55 -3.87 -1.12
N SER A 86 -17.81 -3.94 -2.21
CA SER A 86 -18.11 -3.22 -3.45
C SER A 86 -19.50 -3.59 -4.00
N LYS A 87 -19.84 -4.88 -4.01
CA LYS A 87 -21.18 -5.35 -4.40
C LYS A 87 -22.27 -4.89 -3.43
N LYS A 88 -22.00 -4.99 -2.12
CA LYS A 88 -22.96 -4.60 -1.05
C LYS A 88 -23.29 -3.10 -1.09
N LEU A 89 -22.29 -2.27 -1.35
CA LEU A 89 -22.42 -0.81 -1.41
C LEU A 89 -22.79 -0.28 -2.80
N ASN A 90 -22.79 -1.14 -3.80
CA ASN A 90 -22.99 -0.79 -5.22
C ASN A 90 -22.09 0.36 -5.68
N ILE A 91 -20.80 0.30 -5.31
CA ILE A 91 -19.77 1.26 -5.69
C ILE A 91 -18.47 0.54 -6.01
N GLU A 92 -17.73 1.03 -7.01
CA GLU A 92 -16.41 0.49 -7.32
C GLU A 92 -15.41 0.85 -6.22
N ILE A 93 -14.70 -0.17 -5.70
CA ILE A 93 -13.67 -0.03 -4.67
C ILE A 93 -12.36 -0.51 -5.25
N ILE A 94 -11.38 0.38 -5.33
CA ILE A 94 -10.04 0.11 -5.84
C ILE A 94 -9.06 -0.03 -4.67
N THR A 95 -8.28 -1.11 -4.68
CA THR A 95 -7.33 -1.48 -3.63
C THR A 95 -5.94 -1.75 -4.22
N PRO A 96 -4.85 -1.74 -3.43
CA PRO A 96 -3.53 -2.20 -3.87
C PRO A 96 -3.53 -3.64 -4.42
N PHE A 97 -4.41 -4.50 -3.93
CA PHE A 97 -4.50 -5.90 -4.34
C PHE A 97 -5.00 -6.06 -5.79
N ASP A 98 -5.78 -5.12 -6.31
CA ASP A 98 -6.20 -5.10 -7.72
C ASP A 98 -5.01 -4.86 -8.67
N VAL A 99 -3.97 -4.23 -8.16
CA VAL A 99 -2.72 -3.96 -8.90
C VAL A 99 -1.74 -5.13 -8.76
N TYR A 100 -1.71 -5.80 -7.62
CA TYR A 100 -0.81 -6.92 -7.37
C TYR A 100 -1.03 -8.09 -8.33
N GLU A 101 -2.24 -8.40 -8.70
CA GLU A 101 -2.55 -9.42 -9.70
C GLU A 101 -1.86 -9.13 -11.06
N LYS A 102 -1.78 -7.85 -11.46
CA LYS A 102 -1.06 -7.44 -12.68
C LYS A 102 0.44 -7.66 -12.56
N PHE A 103 1.03 -7.35 -11.41
CA PHE A 103 2.47 -7.51 -11.19
C PHE A 103 2.85 -8.98 -11.05
N SER A 104 1.98 -9.78 -10.45
CA SER A 104 2.18 -11.21 -10.34
C SER A 104 2.30 -11.88 -11.71
N LYS A 105 1.59 -11.43 -12.72
CA LYS A 105 1.71 -11.93 -14.11
C LYS A 105 2.99 -11.48 -14.82
N LYS A 106 3.61 -10.40 -14.37
CA LYS A 106 4.75 -9.77 -15.07
C LYS A 106 6.11 -10.15 -14.51
N TYR A 107 6.24 -10.33 -13.19
CA TYR A 107 7.50 -10.57 -12.51
C TYR A 107 7.47 -11.88 -11.74
N LYS A 108 8.56 -12.65 -11.86
CA LYS A 108 8.71 -13.93 -11.16
C LYS A 108 9.42 -13.76 -9.81
N ASN A 109 10.44 -12.91 -9.76
CA ASN A 109 11.25 -12.66 -8.57
C ASN A 109 10.96 -11.23 -8.08
N ILE A 110 10.35 -11.11 -6.93
CA ILE A 110 9.87 -9.83 -6.39
C ILE A 110 10.45 -9.63 -4.99
N PHE A 111 10.95 -8.42 -4.73
CA PHE A 111 11.15 -7.97 -3.37
C PHE A 111 10.02 -7.03 -2.96
N ILE A 112 9.43 -7.25 -1.79
CA ILE A 112 8.34 -6.41 -1.30
C ILE A 112 8.67 -5.81 0.06
N MET A 113 8.55 -4.49 0.17
CA MET A 113 8.72 -3.75 1.42
C MET A 113 7.35 -3.46 2.01
N THR A 114 7.10 -3.90 3.23
CA THR A 114 5.81 -3.76 3.90
C THR A 114 5.95 -3.10 5.27
N ALA A 115 4.83 -2.67 5.86
CA ALA A 115 4.84 -2.04 7.18
C ALA A 115 5.17 -3.02 8.32
N ASN A 116 4.82 -4.31 8.19
CA ASN A 116 4.99 -5.31 9.25
C ASN A 116 4.87 -6.76 8.70
N ALA A 117 5.13 -7.74 9.54
CA ALA A 117 5.12 -9.16 9.15
C ALA A 117 3.74 -9.67 8.69
N ILE A 118 2.64 -9.16 9.25
CA ILE A 118 1.28 -9.56 8.84
C ILE A 118 1.01 -9.06 7.42
N ALA A 119 1.36 -7.81 7.12
CA ALA A 119 1.26 -7.26 5.78
C ALA A 119 2.13 -8.07 4.80
N SER A 120 3.39 -8.39 5.16
CA SER A 120 4.27 -9.22 4.35
C SER A 120 3.62 -10.55 3.97
N TYR A 121 3.06 -11.25 4.94
CA TYR A 121 2.40 -12.53 4.70
C TYR A 121 1.18 -12.39 3.76
N LYS A 122 0.33 -11.40 3.99
CA LYS A 122 -0.88 -11.18 3.18
C LYS A 122 -0.59 -10.75 1.75
N GLU A 123 0.43 -9.95 1.56
CA GLU A 123 0.85 -9.51 0.23
C GLU A 123 1.55 -10.63 -0.53
N ASP A 124 2.37 -11.46 0.15
CA ASP A 124 2.94 -12.68 -0.43
C ASP A 124 1.82 -13.66 -0.85
N GLU A 125 0.86 -13.94 0.02
CA GLU A 125 -0.31 -14.77 -0.30
C GLU A 125 -1.05 -14.27 -1.55
N SER A 126 -1.24 -12.96 -1.67
CA SER A 126 -1.92 -12.35 -2.82
C SER A 126 -1.11 -12.47 -4.11
N LEU A 127 0.20 -12.27 -4.05
CA LEU A 127 1.09 -12.34 -5.21
C LEU A 127 1.33 -13.77 -5.67
N ASN A 128 1.33 -14.74 -4.76
CA ASN A 128 1.63 -16.16 -5.03
C ASN A 128 0.40 -17.04 -5.27
N ARG A 129 -0.81 -16.51 -5.18
CA ARG A 129 -2.06 -17.30 -5.19
C ARG A 129 -2.14 -18.34 -6.30
N ASP A 130 -1.63 -18.02 -7.49
CA ASP A 130 -1.82 -18.85 -8.69
C ASP A 130 -0.49 -19.31 -9.32
N SER A 131 0.67 -19.13 -8.67
CA SER A 131 1.95 -19.50 -9.27
C SER A 131 3.12 -19.51 -8.29
N GLU A 132 4.11 -20.33 -8.60
CA GLU A 132 5.40 -20.38 -7.91
C GLU A 132 6.24 -19.14 -8.24
N ARG A 133 6.18 -18.12 -7.38
CA ARG A 133 7.07 -16.96 -7.42
C ARG A 133 8.09 -17.01 -6.29
N ASN A 134 9.23 -16.43 -6.54
CA ASN A 134 10.20 -16.17 -5.50
C ASN A 134 9.95 -14.77 -4.96
N ILE A 135 9.38 -14.69 -3.76
CA ILE A 135 9.11 -13.42 -3.07
C ILE A 135 10.00 -13.31 -1.85
N ILE A 136 10.77 -12.23 -1.80
CA ILE A 136 11.48 -11.83 -0.58
C ILE A 136 10.70 -10.66 -0.01
N SER A 137 10.21 -10.78 1.22
CA SER A 137 9.44 -9.73 1.87
C SER A 137 10.13 -9.23 3.15
N MET A 138 10.01 -7.93 3.41
CA MET A 138 10.49 -7.31 4.64
C MET A 138 9.42 -6.41 5.22
N GLY A 139 8.99 -6.72 6.45
CA GLY A 139 8.12 -5.84 7.24
C GLY A 139 8.93 -4.98 8.21
N ASN A 140 8.79 -3.65 8.15
CA ASN A 140 9.52 -2.73 9.04
C ASN A 140 8.67 -1.52 9.44
N LEU A 141 8.05 -1.61 10.63
CA LEU A 141 7.21 -0.54 11.18
C LEU A 141 8.00 0.74 11.50
N SER A 142 9.30 0.63 11.82
CA SER A 142 10.13 1.80 12.14
C SER A 142 10.24 2.78 10.97
N ILE A 143 10.15 2.29 9.72
CA ILE A 143 10.10 3.16 8.54
C ILE A 143 8.83 4.02 8.59
N VAL A 144 7.67 3.42 8.85
CA VAL A 144 6.38 4.11 8.95
C VAL A 144 6.44 5.17 10.05
N GLU A 145 6.93 4.79 11.25
CA GLU A 145 7.03 5.70 12.40
C GLU A 145 7.91 6.93 12.11
N LYS A 146 9.00 6.74 11.37
CA LYS A 146 9.87 7.85 10.99
C LYS A 146 9.22 8.75 9.94
N ILE A 147 8.52 8.19 8.95
CA ILE A 147 7.78 8.96 7.95
C ILE A 147 6.67 9.79 8.60
N GLU A 148 5.93 9.21 9.54
CA GLU A 148 4.89 9.90 10.30
C GLU A 148 5.43 11.09 11.14
N LYS A 149 6.70 11.03 11.50
CA LYS A 149 7.42 12.13 12.20
C LYS A 149 8.12 13.11 11.26
N ASP A 150 7.86 13.05 9.97
CA ASP A 150 8.49 13.89 8.95
C ASP A 150 10.02 13.82 8.90
N ILE A 151 10.61 12.70 9.34
CA ILE A 151 12.05 12.50 9.23
C ILE A 151 12.45 12.47 7.74
N PRO A 152 13.50 13.21 7.33
CA PRO A 152 13.94 13.22 5.93
C PRO A 152 14.24 11.82 5.39
N ALA A 153 13.82 11.53 4.14
CA ALA A 153 13.97 10.21 3.53
C ALA A 153 15.41 9.69 3.58
N LYS A 154 16.41 10.55 3.34
CA LYS A 154 17.83 10.18 3.43
C LYS A 154 18.22 9.72 4.85
N GLU A 155 17.76 10.43 5.87
CA GLU A 155 18.04 10.06 7.28
C GLU A 155 17.37 8.72 7.64
N ILE A 156 16.19 8.45 7.11
CA ILE A 156 15.52 7.15 7.30
C ILE A 156 16.36 6.03 6.69
N ILE A 157 16.83 6.21 5.47
CA ILE A 157 17.69 5.25 4.78
C ILE A 157 18.97 4.96 5.55
N ASP A 158 19.65 6.01 5.99
CA ASP A 158 20.93 5.90 6.70
C ASP A 158 20.72 5.26 8.08
N SER A 159 19.76 5.74 8.87
CA SER A 159 19.54 5.28 10.25
C SER A 159 19.00 3.86 10.36
N LEU A 160 18.32 3.35 9.33
CA LEU A 160 17.79 1.99 9.29
C LEU A 160 18.62 1.06 8.39
N ASN A 161 19.76 1.50 7.90
CA ASN A 161 20.65 0.75 7.01
C ASN A 161 19.93 0.14 5.79
N LEU A 162 19.04 0.91 5.18
CA LEU A 162 18.34 0.41 3.98
C LEU A 162 19.31 0.23 2.81
N SER A 163 20.43 0.95 2.78
CA SER A 163 21.51 0.73 1.81
C SER A 163 22.08 -0.69 1.89
N GLY A 164 22.25 -1.24 3.11
CA GLY A 164 22.67 -2.62 3.32
C GLY A 164 21.65 -3.65 2.78
N LEU A 165 20.37 -3.38 2.99
CA LEU A 165 19.29 -4.20 2.43
C LEU A 165 19.33 -4.21 0.89
N PHE A 166 19.48 -3.03 0.27
CA PHE A 166 19.55 -2.91 -1.18
C PHE A 166 20.83 -3.54 -1.74
N SER A 167 21.94 -3.46 -1.01
CA SER A 167 23.19 -4.18 -1.35
C SER A 167 22.98 -5.69 -1.37
N TYR A 168 22.22 -6.23 -0.41
CA TYR A 168 21.86 -7.66 -0.39
C TYR A 168 21.05 -8.03 -1.64
N ILE A 169 20.00 -7.27 -1.95
CA ILE A 169 19.10 -7.54 -3.09
C ILE A 169 19.85 -7.46 -4.42
N ASN A 170 20.66 -6.42 -4.62
CA ASN A 170 21.47 -6.23 -5.82
C ASN A 170 22.57 -7.28 -5.93
N GLY A 171 23.03 -7.83 -4.81
CA GLY A 171 24.11 -8.81 -4.72
C GLY A 171 23.70 -10.24 -5.05
N ILE A 172 22.42 -10.53 -5.28
CA ILE A 172 21.97 -11.90 -5.67
C ILE A 172 22.53 -12.24 -7.05
N LYS A 173 23.48 -13.18 -7.08
CA LYS A 173 24.21 -13.56 -8.32
C LYS A 173 23.51 -14.67 -9.10
N ASP A 174 22.72 -15.51 -8.44
CA ASP A 174 22.00 -16.60 -9.10
C ASP A 174 20.87 -16.00 -9.97
N GLU A 175 21.00 -16.16 -11.29
CA GLU A 175 20.04 -15.62 -12.27
C GLU A 175 18.60 -16.10 -12.03
N LYS A 176 18.46 -17.32 -11.50
CA LYS A 176 17.14 -17.88 -11.16
C LYS A 176 16.41 -17.06 -10.09
N TYR A 177 17.14 -16.38 -9.20
CA TYR A 177 16.60 -15.68 -8.04
C TYR A 177 16.83 -14.16 -8.06
N LYS A 178 17.46 -13.62 -9.11
CA LYS A 178 17.61 -12.17 -9.26
C LYS A 178 16.29 -11.46 -9.18
N ILE A 179 16.23 -10.45 -8.33
CA ILE A 179 15.03 -9.63 -8.16
C ILE A 179 14.76 -8.79 -9.42
N GLN A 180 13.55 -8.85 -9.92
CA GLN A 180 13.11 -8.17 -11.16
C GLN A 180 12.31 -6.92 -10.87
N ALA A 181 11.69 -6.83 -9.70
CA ALA A 181 10.93 -5.67 -9.26
C ALA A 181 10.91 -5.56 -7.74
N ILE A 182 10.85 -4.33 -7.26
CA ILE A 182 10.66 -3.97 -5.86
C ILE A 182 9.27 -3.33 -5.73
N ILE A 183 8.41 -3.86 -4.87
CA ILE A 183 7.08 -3.30 -4.61
C ILE A 183 7.10 -2.57 -3.27
N LEU A 184 6.62 -1.33 -3.27
CA LEU A 184 6.39 -0.55 -2.06
C LEU A 184 5.03 -0.97 -1.45
N GLY A 185 5.03 -2.08 -0.71
CA GLY A 185 3.85 -2.68 -0.10
C GLY A 185 3.33 -1.96 1.16
N CYS A 186 3.64 -0.68 1.28
CA CYS A 186 3.07 0.22 2.28
C CYS A 186 2.90 1.59 1.64
N THR A 187 1.75 2.18 1.82
CA THR A 187 1.34 3.46 1.25
C THR A 187 2.14 4.67 1.77
N HIS A 188 2.86 4.52 2.86
CA HIS A 188 3.86 5.51 3.32
C HIS A 188 5.17 5.47 2.51
N PHE A 189 5.56 4.32 1.97
CA PHE A 189 6.90 4.11 1.42
C PHE A 189 7.22 4.85 0.10
N PRO A 190 6.23 5.29 -0.71
CA PRO A 190 6.50 6.22 -1.82
C PRO A 190 7.25 7.49 -1.40
N TYR A 191 7.16 7.91 -0.12
CA TYR A 191 7.97 8.98 0.46
C TYR A 191 9.48 8.74 0.30
N LEU A 192 9.92 7.47 0.36
CA LEU A 192 11.33 7.10 0.22
C LEU A 192 11.76 6.86 -1.23
N LYS A 193 10.83 6.76 -2.17
CA LYS A 193 11.08 6.23 -3.52
C LYS A 193 12.27 6.86 -4.21
N LYS A 194 12.36 8.19 -4.21
CA LYS A 194 13.47 8.94 -4.87
C LYS A 194 14.84 8.59 -4.29
N GLU A 195 14.94 8.35 -2.99
CA GLU A 195 16.20 7.97 -2.36
C GLU A 195 16.51 6.49 -2.58
N LEU A 196 15.48 5.61 -2.58
CA LEU A 196 15.64 4.20 -2.89
C LEU A 196 16.09 3.97 -4.35
N GLU A 197 15.59 4.74 -5.29
CA GLU A 197 15.98 4.69 -6.72
C GLU A 197 17.47 5.02 -6.95
N LYS A 198 18.13 5.68 -5.99
CA LYS A 198 19.60 5.90 -6.02
C LYS A 198 20.40 4.66 -5.60
N LEU A 199 19.77 3.69 -4.97
CA LEU A 199 20.42 2.50 -4.42
C LEU A 199 20.34 1.27 -5.34
N THR A 200 19.54 1.32 -6.40
CA THR A 200 19.31 0.18 -7.29
C THR A 200 18.79 0.59 -8.66
N ASP A 201 19.17 -0.17 -9.69
CA ASP A 201 18.58 -0.11 -11.03
C ASP A 201 17.33 -0.98 -11.17
N ILE A 202 16.99 -1.78 -10.14
CA ILE A 202 15.78 -2.62 -10.14
C ILE A 202 14.56 -1.71 -10.09
N LYS A 203 13.57 -1.99 -10.93
CA LYS A 203 12.35 -1.19 -11.01
C LYS A 203 11.60 -1.16 -9.68
N ILE A 204 11.43 0.03 -9.12
CA ILE A 204 10.60 0.27 -7.92
C ILE A 204 9.19 0.63 -8.36
N ILE A 205 8.22 -0.14 -7.87
CA ILE A 205 6.79 -0.04 -8.18
C ILE A 205 6.08 0.57 -6.97
N ASP A 206 5.36 1.67 -7.24
CA ASP A 206 4.41 2.28 -6.31
C ASP A 206 2.99 1.82 -6.71
N PRO A 207 2.34 0.98 -5.90
CA PRO A 207 0.98 0.52 -6.18
C PRO A 207 -0.03 1.66 -6.28
N GLY A 208 0.13 2.74 -5.52
CA GLY A 208 -0.78 3.89 -5.53
C GLY A 208 -0.87 4.55 -6.91
N ILE A 209 0.26 4.73 -7.59
CA ILE A 209 0.30 5.27 -8.95
C ILE A 209 -0.40 4.34 -9.95
N GLU A 210 -0.26 3.03 -9.77
CA GLU A 210 -0.91 2.07 -10.66
C GLU A 210 -2.41 1.94 -10.37
N MET A 211 -2.84 2.14 -9.10
CA MET A 211 -4.25 2.17 -8.73
C MET A 211 -5.00 3.34 -9.39
N VAL A 212 -4.36 4.51 -9.51
CA VAL A 212 -4.98 5.69 -10.16
C VAL A 212 -5.35 5.38 -11.61
N LYS A 213 -4.53 4.59 -12.33
CA LYS A 213 -4.86 4.17 -13.70
C LYS A 213 -6.10 3.29 -13.81
N LEU A 214 -6.57 2.73 -12.70
CA LEU A 214 -7.84 1.98 -12.63
C LEU A 214 -9.04 2.91 -12.46
N LEU A 215 -8.84 4.14 -11.96
CA LEU A 215 -9.90 5.13 -11.85
C LEU A 215 -10.36 5.64 -13.23
N GLU A 216 -9.47 5.62 -14.22
CA GLU A 216 -9.73 6.14 -15.58
C GLU A 216 -10.51 5.17 -16.47
N LYS A 217 -10.75 3.95 -15.99
CA LYS A 217 -11.50 2.91 -16.71
C LYS A 217 -12.97 2.92 -16.34
#